data_a2056c3613c23881452bb72358e56f2d
#
_entry.id   a2056c3613c23881452bb72358e56f2d
#
_cell.length_a   1.000
_cell.length_b   1.000
_cell.length_c   1.000
_cell.angle_alpha   90.00
_cell.angle_beta   90.00
_cell.angle_gamma   90.00
#
_symmetry.space_group_name_H-M   'P 1'
#
loop_
_entity.id
_entity.type
_entity.pdbx_description
1 polymer ?
#
loop_
_entity_poly.entity_id
_entity_poly.type
_entity_poly.pdbx_seq_one_letter_code
_entity_poly.pdbx_strand_id
1 'polypeptide(L)'
;MAKFSANPTRFDPYRNFNFRVKIDNQYVAGMSKCSALKRTTEVTPWREAGDPASSRQLPGKSKFEAITLEAGLTHDLTFEAWANSVHNFQGEASRSLRGFRKDILIDVFNEGGQKVMSYKIFRCWVSEYQALPDLDPNGNAVAITHIKLENEGWERDPAVTEPTET
;
A
#
# COMPACT_ATOMS: atom_id res chain seq x y z
N MET A 1 -5.08 -1.09 25.91
CA MET A 1 -4.05 -2.15 26.09
C MET A 1 -4.05 -3.04 24.86
N ALA A 2 -2.90 -3.24 24.24
CA ALA A 2 -2.75 -4.14 23.10
C ALA A 2 -3.08 -5.58 23.54
N LYS A 3 -3.88 -6.29 22.73
CA LYS A 3 -4.22 -7.69 23.01
C LYS A 3 -3.44 -8.60 22.06
N PHE A 4 -2.59 -9.40 22.62
CA PHE A 4 -1.91 -10.49 21.95
C PHE A 4 -2.43 -11.80 22.52
N SER A 5 -2.88 -12.71 21.68
CA SER A 5 -3.50 -13.97 22.10
C SER A 5 -2.47 -15.08 22.21
N ALA A 6 -1.52 -15.13 21.30
CA ALA A 6 -0.45 -16.13 21.30
C ALA A 6 0.75 -15.72 22.18
N ASN A 7 0.92 -14.41 22.42
CA ASN A 7 2.04 -13.86 23.20
C ASN A 7 1.54 -12.99 24.35
N PRO A 8 1.01 -13.58 25.43
CA PRO A 8 0.37 -12.83 26.51
C PRO A 8 1.32 -11.90 27.29
N THR A 9 2.63 -12.12 27.16
CA THR A 9 3.66 -11.28 27.77
C THR A 9 4.11 -10.12 26.92
N ARG A 10 3.63 -10.05 25.66
CA ARG A 10 3.93 -8.95 24.76
C ARG A 10 3.01 -7.75 25.04
N PHE A 11 3.60 -6.61 25.33
CA PHE A 11 2.88 -5.35 25.54
C PHE A 11 3.13 -4.34 24.42
N ASP A 12 4.23 -4.46 23.68
CA ASP A 12 4.61 -3.53 22.63
C ASP A 12 3.91 -3.83 21.31
N PRO A 13 3.35 -2.82 20.64
CA PRO A 13 2.79 -3.01 19.31
C PRO A 13 3.87 -3.36 18.29
N TYR A 14 3.47 -3.88 17.13
CA TYR A 14 4.39 -4.14 16.04
C TYR A 14 5.01 -2.86 15.51
N ARG A 15 6.27 -2.96 15.12
CA ARG A 15 7.01 -1.84 14.56
C ARG A 15 6.77 -1.70 13.05
N ASN A 16 6.94 -0.50 12.54
CA ASN A 16 6.62 -0.16 11.16
C ASN A 16 7.76 -0.35 10.16
N PHE A 17 8.92 -0.85 10.58
CA PHE A 17 10.08 -0.96 9.69
C PHE A 17 10.23 -2.33 8.99
N ASN A 18 9.58 -3.38 9.50
CA ASN A 18 9.67 -4.72 8.94
C ASN A 18 8.46 -5.04 8.06
N PHE A 19 8.58 -4.76 6.78
CA PHE A 19 7.55 -5.08 5.81
C PHE A 19 8.16 -5.55 4.48
N ARG A 20 7.38 -6.29 3.72
CA ARG A 20 7.71 -6.69 2.35
C ARG A 20 6.49 -6.51 1.46
N VAL A 21 6.73 -6.10 0.23
CA VAL A 21 5.68 -5.97 -0.79
C VAL A 21 5.85 -7.06 -1.84
N LYS A 22 4.76 -7.73 -2.15
CA LYS A 22 4.70 -8.80 -3.14
C LYS A 22 3.83 -8.35 -4.32
N ILE A 23 4.40 -8.38 -5.51
CA ILE A 23 3.73 -8.09 -6.77
C ILE A 23 3.86 -9.33 -7.65
N ASP A 24 2.74 -9.81 -8.23
CA ASP A 24 2.71 -11.04 -9.03
C ASP A 24 3.37 -12.25 -8.34
N ASN A 25 3.08 -12.44 -7.04
CA ASN A 25 3.66 -13.49 -6.21
C ASN A 25 5.18 -13.44 -6.00
N GLN A 26 5.81 -12.33 -6.35
CA GLN A 26 7.24 -12.13 -6.13
C GLN A 26 7.48 -10.94 -5.21
N TYR A 27 8.36 -11.10 -4.24
CA TYR A 27 8.76 -9.99 -3.39
C TYR A 27 9.62 -9.01 -4.18
N VAL A 28 9.27 -7.73 -4.07
CA VAL A 28 10.06 -6.65 -4.67
C VAL A 28 11.25 -6.34 -3.76
N ALA A 29 12.44 -6.44 -4.31
CA ALA A 29 13.66 -6.14 -3.58
C ALA A 29 13.86 -4.62 -3.44
N GLY A 30 14.57 -4.22 -2.38
CA GLY A 30 14.99 -2.83 -2.20
C GLY A 30 13.89 -1.85 -1.83
N MET A 31 12.74 -2.33 -1.38
CA MET A 31 11.68 -1.44 -0.88
C MET A 31 12.13 -0.67 0.33
N SER A 32 12.02 0.65 0.27
CA SER A 32 12.38 1.54 1.36
C SER A 32 11.17 2.12 2.11
N LYS A 33 10.06 2.30 1.42
CA LYS A 33 8.87 2.90 2.00
C LYS A 33 7.60 2.45 1.31
N CYS A 34 6.54 2.31 2.11
CA CYS A 34 5.17 2.14 1.65
C CYS A 34 4.29 3.12 2.42
N SER A 35 3.45 3.88 1.71
CA SER A 35 2.54 4.81 2.36
C SER A 35 1.42 4.06 3.10
N ALA A 36 0.68 4.78 3.94
CA ALA A 36 -0.39 4.21 4.74
C ALA A 36 -1.55 3.69 3.88
N LEU A 37 -2.15 2.59 4.31
CA LEU A 37 -3.45 2.13 3.82
C LEU A 37 -4.54 2.93 4.51
N LYS A 38 -5.24 3.77 3.78
CA LYS A 38 -6.25 4.67 4.32
C LYS A 38 -7.54 4.61 3.52
N ARG A 39 -8.64 4.50 4.23
CA ARG A 39 -9.99 4.59 3.67
C ARG A 39 -10.70 5.78 4.32
N THR A 40 -11.30 6.62 3.50
CA THR A 40 -12.10 7.76 3.95
C THR A 40 -13.54 7.56 3.50
N THR A 41 -14.47 7.70 4.42
CA THR A 41 -15.91 7.69 4.13
C THR A 41 -16.46 9.09 4.33
N GLU A 42 -17.14 9.60 3.29
CA GLU A 42 -17.79 10.90 3.37
C GLU A 42 -18.89 10.88 4.44
N VAL A 43 -19.05 12.00 5.12
CA VAL A 43 -20.10 12.19 6.12
C VAL A 43 -21.19 13.06 5.52
N THR A 44 -22.42 12.54 5.47
CA THR A 44 -23.59 13.28 5.00
C THR A 44 -24.42 13.69 6.20
N PRO A 45 -24.48 14.99 6.54
CA PRO A 45 -25.36 15.45 7.62
C PRO A 45 -26.81 15.40 7.17
N TRP A 46 -27.68 14.91 8.02
CA TRP A 46 -29.12 14.87 7.79
C TRP A 46 -29.89 15.31 9.03
N ARG A 47 -30.97 16.02 8.80
CA ARG A 47 -31.82 16.55 9.86
C ARG A 47 -33.30 16.52 9.43
N GLU A 48 -34.13 15.97 10.28
CA GLU A 48 -35.59 16.06 10.14
C GLU A 48 -36.15 17.36 10.75
N ALA A 49 -37.28 17.78 10.22
CA ALA A 49 -38.05 18.86 10.83
C ALA A 49 -38.51 18.43 12.22
N GLY A 50 -38.12 19.18 13.25
CA GLY A 50 -38.42 18.84 14.66
C GLY A 50 -37.27 18.17 15.42
N ASP A 51 -36.18 17.83 14.74
CA ASP A 51 -34.98 17.35 15.39
C ASP A 51 -34.35 18.47 16.29
N PRO A 52 -33.72 18.11 17.42
CA PRO A 52 -32.96 19.04 18.20
C PRO A 52 -31.81 19.68 17.39
N ALA A 53 -31.12 20.65 17.93
CA ALA A 53 -30.13 21.50 17.24
C ALA A 53 -28.97 20.76 16.61
N SER A 54 -28.78 19.45 16.87
CA SER A 54 -27.72 18.62 16.30
C SER A 54 -28.22 17.79 15.11
N SER A 55 -27.47 17.84 14.01
CA SER A 55 -27.74 16.98 12.84
C SER A 55 -27.20 15.57 13.06
N ARG A 56 -27.86 14.59 12.44
CA ARG A 56 -27.36 13.22 12.37
C ARG A 56 -26.29 13.12 11.27
N GLN A 57 -25.28 12.30 11.52
CA GLN A 57 -24.20 12.06 10.58
C GLN A 57 -24.39 10.70 9.93
N LEU A 58 -24.60 10.67 8.61
CA LEU A 58 -24.79 9.45 7.83
C LEU A 58 -23.54 9.14 7.02
N PRO A 59 -23.16 7.84 6.89
CA PRO A 59 -22.06 7.47 6.02
C PRO A 59 -22.45 7.65 4.55
N GLY A 60 -21.61 8.35 3.80
CA GLY A 60 -21.73 8.52 2.36
C GLY A 60 -20.81 7.56 1.59
N LYS A 61 -20.21 8.04 0.51
CA LYS A 61 -19.28 7.26 -0.31
C LYS A 61 -17.96 7.05 0.40
N SER A 62 -17.39 5.85 0.22
CA SER A 62 -16.05 5.53 0.70
C SER A 62 -15.03 5.61 -0.44
N LYS A 63 -13.86 6.14 -0.11
CA LYS A 63 -12.72 6.26 -1.02
C LYS A 63 -11.49 5.63 -0.39
N PHE A 64 -10.78 4.83 -1.18
CA PHE A 64 -9.48 4.28 -0.80
C PHE A 64 -8.38 5.19 -1.35
N GLU A 65 -7.50 5.65 -0.46
CA GLU A 65 -6.42 6.53 -0.84
C GLU A 65 -5.35 5.79 -1.66
N ALA A 66 -4.71 6.52 -2.56
CA ALA A 66 -3.59 5.99 -3.34
C ALA A 66 -2.41 5.60 -2.44
N ILE A 67 -1.68 4.59 -2.85
CA ILE A 67 -0.52 4.05 -2.13
C ILE A 67 0.74 4.41 -2.91
N THR A 68 1.73 4.95 -2.24
CA THR A 68 3.05 5.23 -2.81
C THR A 68 4.05 4.20 -2.32
N LEU A 69 4.73 3.55 -3.26
CA LEU A 69 5.83 2.62 -2.99
C LEU A 69 7.15 3.24 -3.44
N GLU A 70 8.13 3.22 -2.57
CA GLU A 70 9.47 3.73 -2.85
C GLU A 70 10.49 2.60 -2.77
N ALA A 71 11.40 2.57 -3.72
CA ALA A 71 12.51 1.63 -3.75
C ALA A 71 13.81 2.33 -4.15
N GLY A 72 14.94 1.84 -3.67
CA GLY A 72 16.24 2.29 -4.13
C GLY A 72 16.42 2.06 -5.63
N LEU A 73 17.07 2.97 -6.31
CA LEU A 73 17.36 2.86 -7.74
C LEU A 73 18.29 1.66 -7.99
N THR A 74 17.81 0.69 -8.73
CA THR A 74 18.53 -0.53 -9.12
C THR A 74 18.22 -0.87 -10.57
N HIS A 75 18.73 -2.01 -11.06
CA HIS A 75 18.37 -2.55 -12.37
C HIS A 75 17.09 -3.40 -12.36
N ASP A 76 16.32 -3.38 -11.26
CA ASP A 76 15.04 -4.06 -11.20
C ASP A 76 14.01 -3.31 -12.06
N LEU A 77 13.46 -3.98 -13.05
CA LEU A 77 12.51 -3.43 -14.01
C LEU A 77 11.04 -3.60 -13.60
N THR A 78 10.77 -4.09 -12.40
CA THR A 78 9.41 -4.40 -11.95
C THR A 78 8.49 -3.19 -12.02
N PHE A 79 8.92 -2.06 -11.48
CA PHE A 79 8.14 -0.82 -11.48
C PHE A 79 8.00 -0.24 -12.88
N GLU A 80 9.09 -0.23 -13.63
CA GLU A 80 9.12 0.28 -15.00
C GLU A 80 8.20 -0.52 -15.91
N ALA A 81 8.29 -1.84 -15.88
CA ALA A 81 7.46 -2.72 -16.70
C ALA A 81 5.97 -2.54 -16.38
N TRP A 82 5.63 -2.40 -15.11
CA TRP A 82 4.25 -2.15 -14.71
C TRP A 82 3.74 -0.77 -15.15
N ALA A 83 4.53 0.28 -14.97
CA ALA A 83 4.19 1.62 -15.42
C ALA A 83 4.00 1.66 -16.95
N ASN A 84 4.85 0.99 -17.70
CA ASN A 84 4.77 0.90 -19.16
C ASN A 84 3.54 0.09 -19.65
N SER A 85 2.99 -0.79 -18.82
CA SER A 85 1.75 -1.50 -19.15
C SER A 85 0.53 -0.58 -19.18
N VAL A 86 0.56 0.52 -18.46
CA VAL A 86 -0.49 1.55 -18.45
C VAL A 86 -0.30 2.54 -19.60
N HIS A 87 0.93 3.00 -19.79
CA HIS A 87 1.29 3.93 -20.87
C HIS A 87 2.70 3.62 -21.37
N ASN A 88 2.83 3.42 -22.67
CA ASN A 88 4.11 3.16 -23.29
C ASN A 88 4.37 4.17 -24.42
N PHE A 89 5.58 4.65 -24.49
CA PHE A 89 6.07 5.54 -25.55
C PHE A 89 5.92 4.94 -26.95
N GLN A 90 5.96 3.62 -27.09
CA GLN A 90 5.82 2.92 -28.37
C GLN A 90 4.39 2.95 -28.96
N GLY A 91 3.42 3.53 -28.26
CA GLY A 91 2.06 3.72 -28.70
C GLY A 91 1.03 2.78 -28.06
N GLU A 92 -0.22 2.96 -28.47
CA GLU A 92 -1.35 2.26 -27.85
C GLU A 92 -1.35 0.74 -28.02
N ALA A 93 -0.73 0.23 -29.09
CA ALA A 93 -0.65 -1.21 -29.36
C ALA A 93 0.16 -1.99 -28.31
N SER A 94 1.03 -1.32 -27.57
CA SER A 94 1.83 -1.91 -26.49
C SER A 94 1.17 -1.80 -25.10
N ARG A 95 -0.01 -1.18 -25.01
CA ARG A 95 -0.79 -1.13 -23.78
C ARG A 95 -1.44 -2.49 -23.49
N SER A 96 -1.37 -2.91 -22.26
CA SER A 96 -2.06 -4.12 -21.81
C SER A 96 -3.39 -3.77 -21.17
N LEU A 97 -4.49 -4.01 -21.86
CA LEU A 97 -5.83 -3.82 -21.30
C LEU A 97 -6.18 -4.85 -20.22
N ARG A 98 -5.53 -6.00 -20.24
CA ARG A 98 -5.78 -7.10 -19.29
C ARG A 98 -4.85 -7.10 -18.10
N GLY A 99 -3.58 -6.75 -18.30
CA GLY A 99 -2.50 -6.99 -17.34
C GLY A 99 -2.04 -5.77 -16.56
N PHE A 100 -2.60 -4.58 -16.79
CA PHE A 100 -2.11 -3.39 -16.08
C PHE A 100 -2.62 -3.31 -14.64
N ARG A 101 -3.76 -3.93 -14.34
CA ARG A 101 -4.26 -4.04 -12.97
C ARG A 101 -3.70 -5.28 -12.30
N LYS A 102 -3.11 -5.11 -11.14
CA LYS A 102 -2.49 -6.18 -10.36
C LYS A 102 -2.92 -6.10 -8.91
N ASP A 103 -3.07 -7.25 -8.28
CA ASP A 103 -3.22 -7.32 -6.83
C ASP A 103 -1.84 -7.34 -6.19
N ILE A 104 -1.67 -6.57 -5.13
CA ILE A 104 -0.44 -6.58 -4.34
C ILE A 104 -0.70 -7.06 -2.92
N LEU A 105 0.32 -7.63 -2.31
CA LEU A 105 0.33 -8.06 -0.93
C LEU A 105 1.37 -7.26 -0.16
N ILE A 106 0.98 -6.77 1.00
CA ILE A 106 1.90 -6.14 1.95
C ILE A 106 1.97 -7.01 3.18
N ASP A 107 3.12 -7.60 3.40
CA ASP A 107 3.39 -8.45 4.55
C ASP A 107 4.15 -7.67 5.61
N VAL A 108 3.66 -7.71 6.84
CA VAL A 108 4.31 -7.10 8.01
C VAL A 108 4.92 -8.21 8.85
N PHE A 109 6.14 -8.00 9.29
CA PHE A 109 6.91 -8.95 10.09
C PHE A 109 7.23 -8.37 11.46
N ASN A 110 7.35 -9.24 12.45
CA ASN A 110 7.85 -8.86 13.77
C ASN A 110 9.38 -8.73 13.77
N GLU A 111 9.96 -8.39 14.90
CA GLU A 111 11.41 -8.24 15.07
C GLU A 111 12.16 -9.58 14.86
N GLY A 112 11.48 -10.69 15.06
CA GLY A 112 12.01 -12.05 14.83
C GLY A 112 11.90 -12.54 13.40
N GLY A 113 11.34 -11.74 12.48
CA GLY A 113 11.18 -12.10 11.08
C GLY A 113 9.98 -13.00 10.78
N GLN A 114 9.05 -13.17 11.72
CA GLN A 114 7.82 -13.92 11.50
C GLN A 114 6.74 -13.02 10.92
N LYS A 115 5.99 -13.52 9.93
CA LYS A 115 4.86 -12.79 9.35
C LYS A 115 3.73 -12.68 10.38
N VAL A 116 3.32 -11.46 10.69
CA VAL A 116 2.27 -11.18 11.69
C VAL A 116 0.98 -10.67 11.07
N MET A 117 1.06 -9.99 9.95
CA MET A 117 -0.09 -9.49 9.20
C MET A 117 0.19 -9.51 7.71
N SER A 118 -0.87 -9.64 6.93
CA SER A 118 -0.83 -9.47 5.49
C SER A 118 -2.06 -8.71 5.04
N TYR A 119 -1.86 -7.75 4.16
CA TYR A 119 -2.93 -7.00 3.52
C TYR A 119 -2.90 -7.25 2.03
N LYS A 120 -4.04 -7.61 1.46
CA LYS A 120 -4.22 -7.72 0.02
C LYS A 120 -4.89 -6.45 -0.49
N ILE A 121 -4.29 -5.83 -1.50
CA ILE A 121 -4.78 -4.62 -2.14
C ILE A 121 -5.20 -4.99 -3.55
N PHE A 122 -6.47 -4.68 -3.88
CA PHE A 122 -7.10 -5.17 -5.10
C PHE A 122 -6.97 -4.18 -6.25
N ARG A 123 -6.71 -4.72 -7.42
CA ARG A 123 -6.79 -4.04 -8.71
C ARG A 123 -6.04 -2.72 -8.73
N CYS A 124 -4.77 -2.78 -8.33
CA CYS A 124 -3.87 -1.65 -8.36
C CYS A 124 -3.36 -1.39 -9.77
N TRP A 125 -3.19 -0.13 -10.10
CA TRP A 125 -2.52 0.31 -11.32
C TRP A 125 -1.69 1.56 -11.06
N VAL A 126 -0.67 1.75 -11.87
CA VAL A 126 0.30 2.84 -11.69
C VAL A 126 -0.27 4.11 -12.25
N SER A 127 -0.54 5.11 -11.39
CA SER A 127 -0.99 6.44 -11.78
C SER A 127 0.16 7.45 -11.92
N GLU A 128 1.28 7.20 -11.23
CA GLU A 128 2.47 8.04 -11.28
C GLU A 128 3.71 7.16 -11.18
N TYR A 129 4.71 7.43 -12.00
CA TYR A 129 5.98 6.73 -11.97
C TYR A 129 7.13 7.74 -12.05
N GLN A 130 7.99 7.74 -11.04
CA GLN A 130 9.22 8.49 -11.02
C GLN A 130 10.40 7.54 -11.25
N ALA A 131 10.96 7.57 -12.45
CA ALA A 131 12.09 6.71 -12.82
C ALA A 131 13.40 7.17 -12.20
N LEU A 132 13.63 8.46 -12.17
CA LEU A 132 14.83 9.07 -11.61
C LEU A 132 14.43 10.21 -10.68
N PRO A 133 15.06 10.33 -9.51
CA PRO A 133 14.93 11.53 -8.66
C PRO A 133 15.73 12.69 -9.27
N ASP A 134 15.64 13.85 -8.63
CA ASP A 134 16.54 14.96 -8.94
C ASP A 134 17.99 14.53 -8.75
N LEU A 135 18.80 14.74 -9.79
CA LEU A 135 20.22 14.39 -9.78
C LEU A 135 21.05 15.64 -9.49
N ASP A 136 21.72 15.66 -8.35
CA ASP A 136 22.60 16.73 -7.92
C ASP A 136 23.97 16.16 -7.54
N PRO A 137 25.04 16.53 -8.25
CA PRO A 137 26.39 16.03 -7.95
C PRO A 137 26.92 16.48 -6.58
N ASN A 138 26.35 17.54 -6.00
CA ASN A 138 26.68 18.02 -4.67
C ASN A 138 25.81 17.41 -3.57
N GLY A 139 24.74 16.69 -3.96
CA GLY A 139 23.86 16.00 -3.04
C GLY A 139 24.47 14.70 -2.52
N ASN A 140 24.18 14.37 -1.27
CA ASN A 140 24.61 13.13 -0.61
C ASN A 140 23.43 12.18 -0.31
N ALA A 141 22.38 12.26 -1.11
CA ALA A 141 21.18 11.44 -0.97
C ALA A 141 21.24 10.19 -1.84
N VAL A 142 20.61 9.12 -1.38
CA VAL A 142 20.41 7.89 -2.16
C VAL A 142 19.35 8.13 -3.23
N ALA A 143 19.60 7.68 -4.45
CA ALA A 143 18.61 7.75 -5.52
C ALA A 143 17.47 6.78 -5.27
N ILE A 144 16.24 7.30 -5.30
CA ILE A 144 15.02 6.54 -5.03
C ILE A 144 14.06 6.67 -6.21
N THR A 145 13.50 5.54 -6.64
CA THR A 145 12.36 5.50 -7.56
C THR A 145 11.07 5.35 -6.77
N HIS A 146 9.98 5.90 -7.28
CA HIS A 146 8.69 5.65 -6.68
C HIS A 146 7.58 5.42 -7.71
N ILE A 147 6.56 4.68 -7.30
CA ILE A 147 5.31 4.54 -8.02
C ILE A 147 4.16 4.91 -7.09
N LYS A 148 3.13 5.52 -7.66
CA LYS A 148 1.87 5.77 -6.99
C LYS A 148 0.81 4.85 -7.60
N LEU A 149 0.15 4.10 -6.74
CA LEU A 149 -0.83 3.10 -7.11
C LEU A 149 -2.22 3.56 -6.72
N GLU A 150 -3.11 3.59 -7.69
CA GLU A 150 -4.54 3.65 -7.41
C GLU A 150 -5.05 2.23 -7.17
N ASN A 151 -6.03 2.07 -6.30
CA ASN A 151 -6.58 0.76 -5.94
C ASN A 151 -8.11 0.82 -5.78
N GLU A 152 -8.72 -0.36 -5.80
CA GLU A 152 -10.18 -0.51 -5.62
C GLU A 152 -10.55 -1.01 -4.22
N GLY A 153 -9.60 -1.08 -3.33
CA GLY A 153 -9.79 -1.49 -1.95
C GLY A 153 -8.72 -2.44 -1.46
N TRP A 154 -8.76 -2.72 -0.18
CA TRP A 154 -7.82 -3.62 0.48
C TRP A 154 -8.50 -4.36 1.63
N GLU A 155 -7.99 -5.53 1.93
CA GLU A 155 -8.46 -6.38 3.02
C GLU A 155 -7.28 -6.98 3.78
N ARG A 156 -7.46 -7.15 5.07
CA ARG A 156 -6.54 -7.93 5.89
C ARG A 156 -6.79 -9.42 5.64
N ASP A 157 -5.72 -10.18 5.46
CA ASP A 157 -5.81 -11.63 5.33
C ASP A 157 -6.01 -12.27 6.71
N PRO A 158 -7.21 -12.84 7.00
CA PRO A 158 -7.48 -13.48 8.28
C PRO A 158 -6.76 -14.82 8.46
N ALA A 159 -6.23 -15.40 7.39
CA ALA A 159 -5.48 -16.66 7.47
C ALA A 159 -4.10 -16.48 8.11
N VAL A 160 -3.56 -15.26 8.10
CA VAL A 160 -2.32 -14.92 8.80
C VAL A 160 -2.67 -14.59 10.25
N THR A 161 -2.37 -15.52 11.14
CA THR A 161 -2.62 -15.39 12.58
C THR A 161 -1.37 -14.95 13.32
N GLU A 162 -1.54 -14.54 14.57
CA GLU A 162 -0.43 -14.17 15.43
C GLU A 162 0.50 -15.38 15.65
N PRO A 163 1.80 -15.30 15.27
CA PRO A 163 2.74 -16.38 15.52
C PRO A 163 3.18 -16.39 16.98
N THR A 164 3.52 -17.56 17.49
CA THR A 164 4.19 -17.67 18.78
C THR A 164 5.61 -17.15 18.65
N GLU A 165 5.98 -16.16 19.44
CA GLU A 165 7.32 -15.57 19.42
C GLU A 165 8.33 -16.52 20.07
N THR A 166 9.43 -16.66 19.40
CA THR A 166 10.56 -17.48 19.87
C THR A 166 11.63 -16.65 20.55
#